data_604258730ccb932b09316193438ef906
#
_entry.id   604258730ccb932b09316193438ef906
#
_cell.length_a   1.000
_cell.length_b   1.000
_cell.length_c   1.000
_cell.angle_alpha   90.00
_cell.angle_beta   90.00
_cell.angle_gamma   90.00
#
_symmetry.space_group_name_H-M   'P 1'
#
loop_
_entity.id
_entity.type
_entity.pdbx_description
1 polymer ?
#
loop_
_entity_poly.entity_id
_entity_poly.type
_entity_poly.pdbx_seq_one_letter_code
_entity_poly.pdbx_strand_id
1 'polypeptide(L)'
;MFSLKIKAAVLHEQGGEFKFEEVELGEPKVDEVLIKIVASGICHTDAVARDLGLSPFPIVLGHEGAGIVEKVGSSVTTVQPGDHVVLTVAYCGHCENCLTGHPTTCVESTKLNFGGKMADDTHRIHQNEQGVSTFFGQSSFGTYAVANKNNVVKVDRDVDLALLGPLGCGIQTGAGTILSYFKPEFGSTIAIYGAGAVGLSGIMAAKIAGCKTIIAVDLHENRLELAKELGATHVINGKTSDVVKEIKEITNGGTHYALETTGVPVVV
;
A
#
# COMPACT_ATOMS: atom_id res chain seq x y z
N MET A 1 -10.21 -10.26 29.64
CA MET A 1 -10.21 -9.35 28.49
C MET A 1 -10.83 -10.14 27.34
N PHE A 2 -11.88 -9.65 26.69
CA PHE A 2 -12.44 -10.41 25.56
C PHE A 2 -11.45 -10.32 24.39
N SER A 3 -11.02 -11.46 23.88
CA SER A 3 -10.22 -11.61 22.67
C SER A 3 -10.99 -12.44 21.65
N LEU A 4 -10.85 -12.07 20.37
CA LEU A 4 -11.42 -12.83 19.25
C LEU A 4 -10.36 -13.80 18.74
N LYS A 5 -10.68 -15.10 18.68
CA LYS A 5 -9.81 -16.07 18.01
C LYS A 5 -9.90 -15.92 16.51
N ILE A 6 -8.79 -15.69 15.86
CA ILE A 6 -8.67 -15.50 14.43
C ILE A 6 -7.62 -16.44 13.83
N LYS A 7 -7.73 -16.71 12.52
CA LYS A 7 -6.65 -17.34 11.77
C LYS A 7 -5.79 -16.26 11.13
N ALA A 8 -4.46 -16.39 11.25
CA ALA A 8 -3.50 -15.47 10.66
C ALA A 8 -2.29 -16.22 10.10
N ALA A 9 -1.65 -15.62 9.11
CA ALA A 9 -0.36 -16.06 8.57
C ALA A 9 0.76 -15.44 9.43
N VAL A 10 1.29 -16.20 10.37
CA VAL A 10 2.32 -15.77 11.32
C VAL A 10 3.70 -16.09 10.78
N LEU A 11 4.60 -15.11 10.87
CA LEU A 11 6.05 -15.30 10.66
C LEU A 11 6.75 -15.27 12.01
N HIS A 12 7.49 -16.32 12.32
CA HIS A 12 8.19 -16.44 13.61
C HIS A 12 9.60 -15.88 13.58
N GLU A 13 10.22 -15.84 12.41
CA GLU A 13 11.61 -15.41 12.21
C GLU A 13 11.84 -14.83 10.82
N GLN A 14 12.92 -14.09 10.68
CA GLN A 14 13.36 -13.51 9.41
C GLN A 14 13.63 -14.61 8.36
N GLY A 15 13.11 -14.43 7.14
CA GLY A 15 13.24 -15.37 6.03
C GLY A 15 12.45 -16.67 6.24
N GLY A 16 11.67 -16.79 7.32
CA GLY A 16 10.86 -17.96 7.64
C GLY A 16 9.68 -18.17 6.70
N GLU A 17 9.00 -19.30 6.87
CA GLU A 17 7.76 -19.62 6.18
C GLU A 17 6.55 -19.07 6.92
N PHE A 18 5.52 -18.65 6.19
CA PHE A 18 4.23 -18.29 6.76
C PHE A 18 3.53 -19.52 7.34
N LYS A 19 3.20 -19.47 8.63
CA LYS A 19 2.41 -20.50 9.29
C LYS A 19 0.99 -20.00 9.53
N PHE A 20 0.01 -20.76 9.05
CA PHE A 20 -1.41 -20.44 9.30
C PHE A 20 -1.80 -20.95 10.68
N GLU A 21 -1.91 -20.05 11.64
CA GLU A 21 -2.11 -20.36 13.04
C GLU A 21 -3.33 -19.63 13.61
N GLU A 22 -3.87 -20.15 14.72
CA GLU A 22 -4.86 -19.44 15.52
C GLU A 22 -4.12 -18.50 16.46
N VAL A 23 -4.54 -17.23 16.46
CA VAL A 23 -4.04 -16.20 17.37
C VAL A 23 -5.22 -15.46 18.00
N GLU A 24 -4.97 -14.76 19.10
CA GLU A 24 -5.96 -13.93 19.77
C GLU A 24 -5.84 -12.48 19.32
N LEU A 25 -6.94 -11.90 18.85
CA LEU A 25 -7.05 -10.48 18.50
C LEU A 25 -7.82 -9.75 19.60
N GLY A 26 -7.20 -8.73 20.18
CA GLY A 26 -7.81 -7.89 21.20
C GLY A 26 -8.93 -7.01 20.65
N GLU A 27 -9.80 -6.54 21.54
CA GLU A 27 -10.87 -5.60 21.22
C GLU A 27 -10.30 -4.25 20.72
N PRO A 28 -11.00 -3.59 19.78
CA PRO A 28 -10.61 -2.25 19.34
C PRO A 28 -10.73 -1.25 20.48
N LYS A 29 -9.72 -0.41 20.67
CA LYS A 29 -9.73 0.70 21.63
C LYS A 29 -10.56 1.88 21.12
N VAL A 30 -10.54 2.97 21.87
CA VAL A 30 -11.40 4.15 21.68
C VAL A 30 -11.39 4.72 20.26
N ASP A 31 -10.23 4.70 19.61
CA ASP A 31 -9.99 5.24 18.27
C ASP A 31 -9.66 4.18 17.22
N GLU A 32 -10.01 2.92 17.51
CA GLU A 32 -9.73 1.79 16.64
C GLU A 32 -11.00 1.17 16.06
N VAL A 33 -10.81 0.42 15.00
CA VAL A 33 -11.85 -0.27 14.23
C VAL A 33 -11.46 -1.74 14.12
N LEU A 34 -12.40 -2.64 14.41
CA LEU A 34 -12.30 -4.07 14.11
C LEU A 34 -12.89 -4.32 12.73
N ILE A 35 -12.11 -4.91 11.86
CA ILE A 35 -12.46 -5.17 10.47
C ILE A 35 -12.39 -6.68 10.20
N LYS A 36 -13.46 -7.25 9.64
CA LYS A 36 -13.46 -8.58 9.04
C LYS A 36 -12.82 -8.48 7.67
N ILE A 37 -11.66 -9.09 7.49
CA ILE A 37 -10.92 -9.04 6.22
C ILE A 37 -11.61 -9.94 5.19
N VAL A 38 -11.90 -9.39 4.04
CA VAL A 38 -12.46 -10.09 2.87
C VAL A 38 -11.34 -10.47 1.91
N ALA A 39 -10.39 -9.55 1.69
CA ALA A 39 -9.22 -9.79 0.86
C ALA A 39 -8.04 -8.94 1.32
N SER A 40 -6.84 -9.39 0.99
CA SER A 40 -5.61 -8.62 1.19
C SER A 40 -4.72 -8.80 -0.03
N GLY A 41 -4.21 -7.68 -0.55
CA GLY A 41 -3.15 -7.70 -1.55
C GLY A 41 -1.83 -8.19 -0.95
N ILE A 42 -0.94 -8.65 -1.81
CA ILE A 42 0.44 -9.01 -1.47
C ILE A 42 1.38 -8.04 -2.18
N CYS A 43 2.10 -7.25 -1.41
CA CYS A 43 3.05 -6.26 -1.92
C CYS A 43 4.49 -6.77 -1.80
N HIS A 44 5.38 -6.22 -2.62
CA HIS A 44 6.82 -6.49 -2.48
C HIS A 44 7.35 -6.09 -1.10
N THR A 45 6.76 -5.09 -0.46
CA THR A 45 7.11 -4.65 0.90
C THR A 45 6.88 -5.75 1.95
N ASP A 46 5.88 -6.63 1.77
CA ASP A 46 5.69 -7.80 2.65
C ASP A 46 6.86 -8.80 2.50
N ALA A 47 7.33 -9.03 1.27
CA ALA A 47 8.49 -9.88 1.02
C ALA A 47 9.76 -9.28 1.61
N VAL A 48 9.98 -7.98 1.44
CA VAL A 48 11.12 -7.25 2.03
C VAL A 48 11.06 -7.30 3.56
N ALA A 49 9.88 -7.14 4.16
CA ALA A 49 9.71 -7.23 5.62
C ALA A 49 10.05 -8.64 6.15
N ARG A 50 9.62 -9.69 5.42
CA ARG A 50 9.99 -11.08 5.74
C ARG A 50 11.49 -11.31 5.63
N ASP A 51 12.09 -10.89 4.51
CA ASP A 51 13.46 -11.30 4.14
C ASP A 51 14.53 -10.45 4.84
N LEU A 52 14.26 -9.16 5.09
CA LEU A 52 15.21 -8.23 5.71
C LEU A 52 14.89 -7.89 7.18
N GLY A 53 13.78 -8.37 7.73
CA GLY A 53 13.44 -8.14 9.14
C GLY A 53 13.15 -6.67 9.46
N LEU A 54 12.28 -6.01 8.65
CA LEU A 54 11.92 -4.61 8.86
C LEU A 54 11.15 -4.34 10.16
N SER A 55 10.61 -5.38 10.78
CA SER A 55 9.81 -5.29 12.01
C SER A 55 10.14 -6.45 12.94
N PRO A 56 9.89 -6.34 14.26
CA PRO A 56 10.15 -7.41 15.22
C PRO A 56 9.30 -8.67 14.96
N PHE A 57 9.88 -9.84 15.19
CA PHE A 57 9.19 -11.13 15.13
C PHE A 57 8.80 -11.63 16.54
N PRO A 58 7.75 -12.51 16.70
CA PRO A 58 6.84 -12.96 15.64
C PRO A 58 5.95 -11.83 15.12
N ILE A 59 5.47 -11.95 13.85
CA ILE A 59 4.70 -10.90 13.20
C ILE A 59 3.60 -11.47 12.28
N VAL A 60 2.49 -10.77 12.16
CA VAL A 60 1.52 -10.93 11.07
C VAL A 60 1.72 -9.78 10.09
N LEU A 61 2.06 -10.08 8.84
CA LEU A 61 2.22 -9.11 7.77
C LEU A 61 0.88 -8.75 7.10
N GLY A 62 0.95 -8.14 5.93
CA GLY A 62 -0.19 -7.66 5.15
C GLY A 62 -0.54 -6.21 5.47
N HIS A 63 -0.56 -5.39 4.42
CA HIS A 63 -0.83 -3.94 4.53
C HIS A 63 -1.72 -3.41 3.39
N GLU A 64 -2.37 -4.31 2.67
CA GLU A 64 -3.31 -4.02 1.59
C GLU A 64 -4.67 -4.69 1.89
N GLY A 65 -5.19 -4.47 3.11
CA GLY A 65 -6.44 -5.07 3.56
C GLY A 65 -7.68 -4.37 2.98
N ALA A 66 -8.69 -5.18 2.61
CA ALA A 66 -10.04 -4.73 2.33
C ALA A 66 -11.02 -5.58 3.12
N GLY A 67 -12.06 -4.96 3.69
CA GLY A 67 -12.97 -5.70 4.56
C GLY A 67 -14.22 -4.94 4.96
N ILE A 68 -14.91 -5.50 5.92
CA ILE A 68 -16.18 -4.98 6.46
C ILE A 68 -15.97 -4.62 7.92
N VAL A 69 -16.38 -3.43 8.31
CA VAL A 69 -16.33 -2.97 9.71
C VAL A 69 -17.27 -3.83 10.54
N GLU A 70 -16.74 -4.46 11.60
CA GLU A 70 -17.51 -5.24 12.58
C GLU A 70 -17.80 -4.42 13.84
N LYS A 71 -16.82 -3.67 14.34
CA LYS A 71 -16.93 -2.90 15.56
C LYS A 71 -16.08 -1.65 15.49
N VAL A 72 -16.52 -0.60 16.15
CA VAL A 72 -15.79 0.67 16.23
C VAL A 72 -15.62 1.11 17.68
N GLY A 73 -14.48 1.75 17.95
CA GLY A 73 -14.24 2.44 19.22
C GLY A 73 -15.10 3.69 19.39
N SER A 74 -15.26 4.16 20.61
CA SER A 74 -16.21 5.23 20.95
C SER A 74 -15.90 6.60 20.34
N SER A 75 -14.65 6.86 19.88
CA SER A 75 -14.28 8.10 19.19
C SER A 75 -14.24 7.98 17.67
N VAL A 76 -14.63 6.84 17.12
CA VAL A 76 -14.69 6.63 15.67
C VAL A 76 -16.03 7.14 15.14
N THR A 77 -15.98 8.12 14.24
CA THR A 77 -17.16 8.76 13.63
C THR A 77 -17.17 8.69 12.11
N THR A 78 -16.05 8.24 11.51
CA THR A 78 -15.87 8.19 10.05
C THR A 78 -16.45 6.96 9.39
N VAL A 79 -16.59 5.87 10.16
CA VAL A 79 -17.14 4.58 9.71
C VAL A 79 -18.01 3.98 10.79
N GLN A 80 -18.86 3.03 10.42
CA GLN A 80 -19.78 2.30 11.30
C GLN A 80 -19.82 0.81 10.93
N PRO A 81 -20.29 -0.08 11.82
CA PRO A 81 -20.48 -1.49 11.51
C PRO A 81 -21.28 -1.71 10.22
N GLY A 82 -20.78 -2.63 9.37
CA GLY A 82 -21.32 -2.94 8.05
C GLY A 82 -20.79 -2.06 6.92
N ASP A 83 -19.98 -1.04 7.18
CA ASP A 83 -19.32 -0.28 6.12
C ASP A 83 -18.22 -1.09 5.44
N HIS A 84 -18.10 -0.96 4.12
CA HIS A 84 -16.99 -1.50 3.34
C HIS A 84 -15.81 -0.54 3.42
N VAL A 85 -14.62 -1.08 3.66
CA VAL A 85 -13.42 -0.28 3.87
C VAL A 85 -12.19 -0.89 3.22
N VAL A 86 -11.23 -0.04 2.89
CA VAL A 86 -9.84 -0.41 2.60
C VAL A 86 -8.93 0.14 3.67
N LEU A 87 -7.82 -0.54 3.91
CA LEU A 87 -6.82 -0.16 4.89
C LEU A 87 -5.62 0.47 4.19
N THR A 88 -5.06 1.51 4.80
CA THR A 88 -3.91 2.25 4.26
C THR A 88 -2.81 2.38 5.31
N VAL A 89 -1.75 3.12 4.99
CA VAL A 89 -0.61 3.37 5.88
C VAL A 89 -1.04 4.09 7.17
N ALA A 90 -0.40 3.75 8.29
CA ALA A 90 -0.63 4.41 9.56
C ALA A 90 0.06 5.77 9.62
N TYR A 91 -0.65 6.77 10.14
CA TYR A 91 -0.12 8.11 10.44
C TYR A 91 -0.72 8.65 11.74
N CYS A 92 0.01 9.53 12.43
CA CYS A 92 -0.38 9.97 13.77
C CYS A 92 -1.56 10.95 13.78
N GLY A 93 -1.78 11.73 12.72
CA GLY A 93 -2.85 12.71 12.61
C GLY A 93 -2.65 14.02 13.38
N HIS A 94 -1.54 14.20 14.10
CA HIS A 94 -1.31 15.37 14.97
C HIS A 94 0.06 16.06 14.80
N CYS A 95 1.01 15.46 14.09
CA CYS A 95 2.27 16.14 13.78
C CYS A 95 2.06 17.22 12.71
N GLU A 96 3.01 18.13 12.57
CA GLU A 96 2.95 19.23 11.62
C GLU A 96 2.62 18.76 10.21
N ASN A 97 3.30 17.72 9.71
CA ASN A 97 3.05 17.17 8.38
C ASN A 97 1.62 16.66 8.21
N CYS A 98 1.09 15.95 9.22
CA CYS A 98 -0.30 15.48 9.18
C CYS A 98 -1.30 16.64 9.18
N LEU A 99 -1.09 17.65 10.03
CA LEU A 99 -1.98 18.80 10.17
C LEU A 99 -1.97 19.71 8.94
N THR A 100 -0.86 19.72 8.19
CA THR A 100 -0.74 20.48 6.92
C THR A 100 -1.18 19.68 5.70
N GLY A 101 -1.78 18.48 5.89
CA GLY A 101 -2.31 17.66 4.79
C GLY A 101 -1.30 16.77 4.09
N HIS A 102 -0.16 16.49 4.74
CA HIS A 102 0.91 15.63 4.23
C HIS A 102 1.13 14.38 5.10
N PRO A 103 0.10 13.54 5.35
CA PRO A 103 0.22 12.39 6.25
C PRO A 103 1.23 11.34 5.77
N THR A 104 1.54 11.29 4.48
CA THR A 104 2.55 10.38 3.91
C THR A 104 3.98 10.67 4.40
N THR A 105 4.24 11.87 4.90
CA THR A 105 5.51 12.28 5.50
C THR A 105 5.40 12.41 7.03
N CYS A 106 4.46 11.69 7.65
CA CYS A 106 4.28 11.67 9.10
C CYS A 106 5.59 11.35 9.82
N VAL A 107 5.95 12.15 10.83
CA VAL A 107 7.20 11.96 11.59
C VAL A 107 7.22 10.65 12.37
N GLU A 108 6.05 10.10 12.73
CA GLU A 108 5.90 8.83 13.42
C GLU A 108 5.76 7.64 12.43
N SER A 109 5.89 7.86 11.12
CA SER A 109 5.59 6.84 10.09
C SER A 109 6.36 5.54 10.31
N THR A 110 7.67 5.60 10.56
CA THR A 110 8.49 4.41 10.78
C THR A 110 8.02 3.63 12.01
N LYS A 111 7.76 4.30 13.12
CA LYS A 111 7.27 3.67 14.35
C LYS A 111 5.91 3.00 14.14
N LEU A 112 4.96 3.70 13.53
CA LEU A 112 3.59 3.22 13.35
C LEU A 112 3.46 2.08 12.35
N ASN A 113 4.31 2.05 11.32
CA ASN A 113 4.20 1.05 10.25
C ASN A 113 5.15 -0.15 10.44
N PHE A 114 6.32 0.04 11.07
CA PHE A 114 7.36 -0.98 11.20
C PHE A 114 7.72 -1.32 12.65
N GLY A 115 7.23 -0.56 13.63
CA GLY A 115 7.58 -0.76 15.04
C GLY A 115 6.97 -2.02 15.70
N GLY A 116 6.08 -2.72 15.01
CA GLY A 116 5.47 -3.96 15.50
C GLY A 116 4.36 -3.78 16.55
N LYS A 117 4.00 -2.53 16.89
CA LYS A 117 2.99 -2.20 17.91
C LYS A 117 2.00 -1.17 17.39
N MET A 118 0.87 -1.08 18.04
CA MET A 118 -0.08 -0.01 17.81
C MET A 118 0.46 1.33 18.35
N ALA A 119 -0.23 2.44 18.04
CA ALA A 119 0.20 3.79 18.44
C ALA A 119 0.39 3.98 19.95
N ASP A 120 -0.25 3.16 20.76
CA ASP A 120 -0.18 3.16 22.23
C ASP A 120 0.89 2.22 22.80
N ASP A 121 1.84 1.79 21.98
CA ASP A 121 2.94 0.88 22.31
C ASP A 121 2.51 -0.50 22.84
N THR A 122 1.27 -0.94 22.55
CA THR A 122 0.75 -2.27 22.91
C THR A 122 0.47 -3.14 21.68
N HIS A 123 0.43 -4.46 21.88
CA HIS A 123 0.01 -5.41 20.85
C HIS A 123 -1.51 -5.59 20.86
N ARG A 124 -2.09 -5.83 19.67
CA ARG A 124 -3.48 -6.30 19.55
C ARG A 124 -3.54 -7.79 19.22
N ILE A 125 -2.48 -8.35 18.68
CA ILE A 125 -2.38 -9.77 18.35
C ILE A 125 -1.55 -10.44 19.44
N HIS A 126 -2.02 -11.58 19.94
CA HIS A 126 -1.32 -12.39 20.94
C HIS A 126 -1.38 -13.87 20.57
N GLN A 127 -0.35 -14.61 20.96
CA GLN A 127 -0.32 -16.06 20.87
C GLN A 127 0.31 -16.59 22.17
N ASN A 128 -0.41 -17.46 22.90
CA ASN A 128 0.03 -17.98 24.20
C ASN A 128 0.53 -16.86 25.15
N GLU A 129 -0.25 -15.80 25.30
CA GLU A 129 0.05 -14.60 26.10
C GLU A 129 1.23 -13.76 25.59
N GLN A 130 1.97 -14.21 24.57
CA GLN A 130 3.03 -13.45 23.94
C GLN A 130 2.47 -12.48 22.89
N GLY A 131 2.95 -11.23 22.90
CA GLY A 131 2.60 -10.25 21.86
C GLY A 131 3.16 -10.66 20.50
N VAL A 132 2.31 -10.60 19.46
CA VAL A 132 2.68 -10.77 18.07
C VAL A 132 2.67 -9.39 17.40
N SER A 133 3.71 -9.07 16.66
CA SER A 133 3.87 -7.76 16.04
C SER A 133 2.83 -7.47 14.96
N THR A 134 2.43 -6.20 14.90
CA THR A 134 1.52 -5.67 13.88
C THR A 134 2.32 -4.98 12.79
N PHE A 135 1.90 -5.11 11.55
CA PHE A 135 2.51 -4.49 10.37
C PHE A 135 1.59 -3.44 9.77
N PHE A 136 2.11 -2.24 9.52
CA PHE A 136 1.36 -1.08 9.01
C PHE A 136 0.11 -0.72 9.84
N GLY A 137 0.12 -1.03 11.13
CA GLY A 137 -1.02 -0.79 12.03
C GLY A 137 -2.29 -1.53 11.61
N GLN A 138 -2.19 -2.64 10.86
CA GLN A 138 -3.34 -3.40 10.35
C GLN A 138 -3.14 -4.92 10.32
N SER A 139 -2.02 -5.45 9.83
CA SER A 139 -1.76 -6.91 9.73
C SER A 139 -2.86 -7.68 8.99
N SER A 140 -3.11 -7.31 7.74
CA SER A 140 -4.25 -7.86 6.97
C SER A 140 -4.10 -9.31 6.50
N PHE A 141 -2.98 -9.99 6.77
CA PHE A 141 -2.86 -11.45 6.56
C PHE A 141 -3.50 -12.26 7.71
N GLY A 142 -4.61 -11.77 8.20
CA GLY A 142 -5.49 -12.39 9.18
C GLY A 142 -6.96 -12.34 8.74
N THR A 143 -7.81 -13.19 9.32
CA THR A 143 -9.26 -13.16 9.03
C THR A 143 -9.95 -11.91 9.60
N TYR A 144 -9.33 -11.27 10.58
CA TYR A 144 -9.73 -9.95 11.13
C TYR A 144 -8.48 -9.13 11.42
N ALA A 145 -8.66 -7.82 11.40
CA ALA A 145 -7.65 -6.83 11.77
C ALA A 145 -8.23 -5.78 12.70
N VAL A 146 -7.39 -5.24 13.58
CA VAL A 146 -7.69 -3.99 14.32
C VAL A 146 -6.77 -2.92 13.78
N ALA A 147 -7.35 -1.80 13.36
CA ALA A 147 -6.62 -0.66 12.82
C ALA A 147 -7.08 0.65 13.46
N ASN A 148 -6.20 1.66 13.50
CA ASN A 148 -6.61 3.00 13.93
C ASN A 148 -7.58 3.60 12.89
N LYS A 149 -8.52 4.44 13.33
CA LYS A 149 -9.48 5.11 12.44
C LYS A 149 -8.83 5.86 11.28
N ASN A 150 -7.60 6.36 11.46
CA ASN A 150 -6.84 7.07 10.42
C ASN A 150 -6.35 6.13 9.29
N ASN A 151 -6.27 4.83 9.56
CA ASN A 151 -5.89 3.82 8.55
C ASN A 151 -7.07 3.32 7.72
N VAL A 152 -8.31 3.70 8.08
CA VAL A 152 -9.54 3.11 7.55
C VAL A 152 -10.22 4.08 6.61
N VAL A 153 -10.37 3.69 5.35
CA VAL A 153 -11.02 4.49 4.31
C VAL A 153 -12.28 3.78 3.84
N LYS A 154 -13.44 4.43 4.02
CA LYS A 154 -14.73 3.92 3.54
C LYS A 154 -14.77 3.93 2.01
N VAL A 155 -15.28 2.82 1.45
CA VAL A 155 -15.47 2.64 0.02
C VAL A 155 -16.94 2.33 -0.29
N ASP A 156 -17.31 2.46 -1.55
CA ASP A 156 -18.67 2.19 -2.01
C ASP A 156 -18.98 0.69 -1.89
N ARG A 157 -20.21 0.35 -1.45
CA ARG A 157 -20.63 -1.03 -1.25
C ARG A 157 -20.86 -1.80 -2.56
N ASP A 158 -21.04 -1.07 -3.64
CA ASP A 158 -21.30 -1.65 -4.97
C ASP A 158 -20.01 -2.14 -5.65
N VAL A 159 -18.84 -1.88 -5.05
CA VAL A 159 -17.56 -2.34 -5.57
C VAL A 159 -17.12 -3.63 -4.86
N ASP A 160 -16.61 -4.59 -5.64
CA ASP A 160 -16.12 -5.85 -5.11
C ASP A 160 -14.88 -5.62 -4.22
N LEU A 161 -15.02 -5.84 -2.92
CA LEU A 161 -13.95 -5.71 -1.93
C LEU A 161 -12.73 -6.58 -2.25
N ALA A 162 -12.91 -7.71 -2.94
CA ALA A 162 -11.82 -8.60 -3.29
C ALA A 162 -10.77 -7.95 -4.21
N LEU A 163 -11.16 -6.88 -4.92
CA LEU A 163 -10.30 -6.14 -5.84
C LEU A 163 -9.67 -4.88 -5.21
N LEU A 164 -10.15 -4.45 -4.03
CA LEU A 164 -9.83 -3.11 -3.50
C LEU A 164 -8.59 -3.05 -2.59
N GLY A 165 -8.10 -4.18 -2.09
CA GLY A 165 -6.95 -4.20 -1.17
C GLY A 165 -5.76 -3.34 -1.64
N PRO A 166 -5.29 -3.47 -2.90
CA PRO A 166 -4.16 -2.70 -3.41
C PRO A 166 -4.36 -1.18 -3.47
N LEU A 167 -5.60 -0.67 -3.35
CA LEU A 167 -5.86 0.77 -3.26
C LEU A 167 -5.13 1.42 -2.08
N GLY A 168 -4.99 0.69 -0.98
CA GLY A 168 -4.35 1.19 0.24
C GLY A 168 -2.82 1.32 0.18
N CYS A 169 -2.17 0.78 -0.86
CA CYS A 169 -0.72 0.82 -1.02
C CYS A 169 -0.30 1.07 -2.48
N GLY A 170 -0.23 0.04 -3.31
CA GLY A 170 0.38 0.13 -4.64
C GLY A 170 -0.32 1.13 -5.55
N ILE A 171 -1.65 1.12 -5.58
CA ILE A 171 -2.43 2.02 -6.46
C ILE A 171 -2.28 3.48 -6.00
N GLN A 172 -2.48 3.77 -4.71
CA GLN A 172 -2.31 5.13 -4.20
C GLN A 172 -0.87 5.64 -4.34
N THR A 173 0.14 4.75 -4.25
CA THR A 173 1.55 5.13 -4.43
C THR A 173 1.81 5.66 -5.83
N GLY A 174 1.43 4.92 -6.85
CA GLY A 174 1.61 5.35 -8.23
C GLY A 174 0.76 6.55 -8.61
N ALA A 175 -0.56 6.47 -8.36
CA ALA A 175 -1.48 7.55 -8.70
C ALA A 175 -1.21 8.82 -7.88
N GLY A 176 -0.95 8.69 -6.58
CA GLY A 176 -0.67 9.82 -5.69
C GLY A 176 0.64 10.52 -6.03
N THR A 177 1.67 9.80 -6.45
CA THR A 177 2.91 10.42 -6.95
C THR A 177 2.63 11.34 -8.13
N ILE A 178 1.80 10.95 -9.06
CA ILE A 178 1.45 11.77 -10.21
C ILE A 178 0.52 12.92 -9.81
N LEU A 179 -0.63 12.60 -9.20
CA LEU A 179 -1.72 13.57 -9.00
C LEU A 179 -1.47 14.53 -7.83
N SER A 180 -0.75 14.09 -6.80
CA SER A 180 -0.56 14.88 -5.57
C SER A 180 0.85 15.46 -5.43
N TYR A 181 1.88 14.76 -5.90
CA TYR A 181 3.27 15.18 -5.77
C TYR A 181 3.81 15.86 -7.03
N PHE A 182 3.80 15.20 -8.20
CA PHE A 182 4.28 15.79 -9.46
C PHE A 182 3.36 16.89 -9.97
N LYS A 183 2.05 16.69 -9.91
CA LYS A 183 1.03 17.64 -10.43
C LYS A 183 1.38 18.13 -11.82
N PRO A 184 1.58 17.24 -12.80
CA PRO A 184 2.10 17.62 -14.10
C PRO A 184 1.16 18.59 -14.81
N GLU A 185 1.73 19.58 -15.47
CA GLU A 185 0.98 20.49 -16.32
C GLU A 185 0.40 19.73 -17.52
N PHE A 186 -0.77 20.19 -18.00
CA PHE A 186 -1.39 19.64 -19.19
C PHE A 186 -0.42 19.68 -20.39
N GLY A 187 -0.32 18.56 -21.10
CA GLY A 187 0.60 18.41 -22.22
C GLY A 187 2.03 18.01 -21.85
N SER A 188 2.33 17.79 -20.57
CA SER A 188 3.64 17.30 -20.12
C SER A 188 4.00 15.92 -20.68
N THR A 189 5.27 15.57 -20.61
CA THR A 189 5.82 14.26 -20.96
C THR A 189 6.34 13.57 -19.72
N ILE A 190 6.11 12.25 -19.62
CA ILE A 190 6.54 11.44 -18.48
C ILE A 190 7.07 10.07 -18.93
N ALA A 191 8.15 9.61 -18.30
CA ALA A 191 8.61 8.23 -18.39
C ALA A 191 8.35 7.50 -17.07
N ILE A 192 7.81 6.29 -17.16
CA ILE A 192 7.48 5.44 -16.00
C ILE A 192 8.22 4.12 -16.16
N TYR A 193 9.16 3.87 -15.26
CA TYR A 193 10.00 2.68 -15.22
C TYR A 193 9.39 1.64 -14.30
N GLY A 194 9.10 0.47 -14.86
CA GLY A 194 8.36 -0.60 -14.20
C GLY A 194 6.84 -0.48 -14.44
N ALA A 195 6.28 -1.48 -15.14
CA ALA A 195 4.84 -1.61 -15.40
C ALA A 195 4.20 -2.66 -14.46
N GLY A 196 4.55 -2.61 -13.17
CA GLY A 196 3.84 -3.29 -12.08
C GLY A 196 2.65 -2.45 -11.58
N ALA A 197 2.04 -2.86 -10.47
CA ALA A 197 0.85 -2.16 -9.91
C ALA A 197 1.08 -0.65 -9.69
N VAL A 198 2.23 -0.26 -9.15
CA VAL A 198 2.60 1.14 -8.93
C VAL A 198 2.77 1.89 -10.24
N GLY A 199 3.54 1.34 -11.20
CA GLY A 199 3.77 2.00 -12.48
C GLY A 199 2.50 2.09 -13.33
N LEU A 200 1.70 1.04 -13.39
CA LEU A 200 0.43 1.04 -14.13
C LEU A 200 -0.57 2.06 -13.56
N SER A 201 -0.66 2.18 -12.23
CA SER A 201 -1.50 3.22 -11.60
C SER A 201 -0.96 4.63 -11.87
N GLY A 202 0.36 4.80 -11.91
CA GLY A 202 1.00 6.04 -12.37
C GLY A 202 0.67 6.38 -13.82
N ILE A 203 0.64 5.40 -14.72
CA ILE A 203 0.24 5.58 -16.13
C ILE A 203 -1.21 6.07 -16.24
N MET A 204 -2.14 5.41 -15.54
CA MET A 204 -3.54 5.84 -15.50
C MET A 204 -3.67 7.27 -14.96
N ALA A 205 -2.95 7.59 -13.89
CA ALA A 205 -2.95 8.92 -13.29
C ALA A 205 -2.35 9.99 -14.23
N ALA A 206 -1.26 9.68 -14.94
CA ALA A 206 -0.66 10.57 -15.92
C ALA A 206 -1.62 10.88 -17.09
N LYS A 207 -2.40 9.88 -17.53
CA LYS A 207 -3.47 10.06 -18.52
C LYS A 207 -4.56 11.00 -17.97
N ILE A 208 -5.02 10.80 -16.75
CA ILE A 208 -6.02 11.65 -16.08
C ILE A 208 -5.50 13.09 -15.94
N ALA A 209 -4.23 13.27 -15.60
CA ALA A 209 -3.58 14.57 -15.47
C ALA A 209 -3.38 15.29 -16.82
N GLY A 210 -3.62 14.62 -17.96
CA GLY A 210 -3.50 15.21 -19.30
C GLY A 210 -2.06 15.25 -19.83
N CYS A 211 -1.19 14.35 -19.40
CA CYS A 211 0.13 14.18 -20.01
C CYS A 211 -0.02 13.79 -21.48
N LYS A 212 0.69 14.49 -22.37
CA LYS A 212 0.65 14.26 -23.83
C LYS A 212 1.42 13.01 -24.23
N THR A 213 2.57 12.79 -23.60
CA THR A 213 3.45 11.65 -23.89
C THR A 213 3.69 10.89 -22.60
N ILE A 214 3.25 9.63 -22.56
CA ILE A 214 3.39 8.72 -21.42
C ILE A 214 4.15 7.52 -21.92
N ILE A 215 5.40 7.37 -21.49
CA ILE A 215 6.31 6.30 -21.91
C ILE A 215 6.39 5.28 -20.78
N ALA A 216 5.97 4.04 -21.04
CA ALA A 216 6.16 2.93 -20.11
C ALA A 216 7.41 2.13 -20.48
N VAL A 217 8.26 1.85 -19.50
CA VAL A 217 9.46 1.01 -19.64
C VAL A 217 9.33 -0.21 -18.76
N ASP A 218 9.43 -1.41 -19.34
CA ASP A 218 9.46 -2.67 -18.58
C ASP A 218 10.27 -3.72 -19.34
N LEU A 219 10.54 -4.85 -18.71
CA LEU A 219 11.24 -5.98 -19.31
C LEU A 219 10.29 -7.04 -19.88
N HIS A 220 8.99 -6.94 -19.62
CA HIS A 220 7.97 -7.95 -19.95
C HIS A 220 6.93 -7.39 -20.92
N GLU A 221 6.82 -8.01 -22.10
CA GLU A 221 5.90 -7.57 -23.16
C GLU A 221 4.43 -7.51 -22.70
N ASN A 222 3.96 -8.52 -21.97
CA ASN A 222 2.59 -8.54 -21.48
C ASN A 222 2.24 -7.36 -20.56
N ARG A 223 3.23 -6.85 -19.80
CA ARG A 223 3.06 -5.64 -18.98
C ARG A 223 3.05 -4.37 -19.84
N LEU A 224 3.87 -4.34 -20.88
CA LEU A 224 3.91 -3.24 -21.83
C LEU A 224 2.61 -3.14 -22.64
N GLU A 225 2.02 -4.28 -23.02
CA GLU A 225 0.69 -4.33 -23.65
C GLU A 225 -0.39 -3.75 -22.73
N LEU A 226 -0.43 -4.21 -21.49
CA LEU A 226 -1.37 -3.66 -20.49
C LEU A 226 -1.13 -2.16 -20.24
N ALA A 227 0.13 -1.71 -20.23
CA ALA A 227 0.44 -0.30 -20.08
C ALA A 227 -0.16 0.56 -21.22
N LYS A 228 -0.14 0.05 -22.47
CA LYS A 228 -0.82 0.73 -23.60
C LYS A 228 -2.33 0.80 -23.39
N GLU A 229 -2.96 -0.28 -22.98
CA GLU A 229 -4.41 -0.30 -22.71
C GLU A 229 -4.80 0.72 -21.63
N LEU A 230 -3.98 0.86 -20.59
CA LEU A 230 -4.20 1.77 -19.48
C LEU A 230 -3.84 3.22 -19.77
N GLY A 231 -3.12 3.50 -20.87
CA GLY A 231 -2.91 4.89 -21.30
C GLY A 231 -1.51 5.29 -21.66
N ALA A 232 -0.53 4.37 -21.65
CA ALA A 232 0.79 4.68 -22.18
C ALA A 232 0.70 4.96 -23.70
N THR A 233 1.29 6.08 -24.12
CA THR A 233 1.36 6.46 -25.55
C THR A 233 2.48 5.74 -26.27
N HIS A 234 3.54 5.40 -25.54
CA HIS A 234 4.71 4.67 -26.03
C HIS A 234 5.13 3.64 -24.99
N VAL A 235 5.72 2.55 -25.46
CA VAL A 235 6.31 1.52 -24.59
C VAL A 235 7.70 1.17 -25.10
N ILE A 236 8.62 0.87 -24.19
CA ILE A 236 10.00 0.52 -24.47
C ILE A 236 10.34 -0.74 -23.69
N ASN A 237 10.80 -1.79 -24.40
CA ASN A 237 11.32 -2.97 -23.75
C ASN A 237 12.79 -2.79 -23.40
N GLY A 238 13.08 -2.65 -22.11
CA GLY A 238 14.44 -2.42 -21.61
C GLY A 238 15.44 -3.56 -21.83
N LYS A 239 14.97 -4.78 -22.25
CA LYS A 239 15.86 -5.88 -22.61
C LYS A 239 16.44 -5.75 -24.01
N THR A 240 15.74 -5.08 -24.90
CA THR A 240 16.04 -5.07 -26.35
C THR A 240 16.40 -3.69 -26.88
N SER A 241 16.20 -2.64 -26.09
CA SER A 241 16.33 -1.25 -26.51
C SER A 241 17.30 -0.46 -25.64
N ASP A 242 17.93 0.54 -26.25
CA ASP A 242 18.57 1.65 -25.52
C ASP A 242 17.50 2.62 -25.06
N VAL A 243 17.04 2.42 -23.81
CA VAL A 243 15.91 3.17 -23.23
C VAL A 243 16.13 4.67 -23.25
N VAL A 244 17.33 5.14 -22.88
CA VAL A 244 17.64 6.57 -22.80
C VAL A 244 17.62 7.21 -24.18
N LYS A 245 18.18 6.52 -25.18
CA LYS A 245 18.17 6.97 -26.57
C LYS A 245 16.75 7.08 -27.11
N GLU A 246 15.96 6.03 -26.98
CA GLU A 246 14.56 6.01 -27.45
C GLU A 246 13.71 7.10 -26.79
N ILE A 247 13.82 7.27 -25.45
CA ILE A 247 13.11 8.35 -24.76
C ILE A 247 13.47 9.71 -25.33
N LYS A 248 14.77 9.98 -25.57
CA LYS A 248 15.23 11.25 -26.17
C LYS A 248 14.72 11.46 -27.60
N GLU A 249 14.64 10.40 -28.39
CA GLU A 249 14.09 10.46 -29.75
C GLU A 249 12.58 10.74 -29.72
N ILE A 250 11.80 10.05 -28.86
CA ILE A 250 10.36 10.25 -28.73
C ILE A 250 10.01 11.66 -28.24
N THR A 251 10.83 12.20 -27.33
CA THR A 251 10.52 13.46 -26.61
C THR A 251 11.31 14.65 -27.09
N ASN A 252 12.21 14.47 -28.06
CA ASN A 252 13.10 15.52 -28.58
C ASN A 252 14.04 16.10 -27.51
N GLY A 253 14.56 15.23 -26.60
CA GLY A 253 15.56 15.63 -25.59
C GLY A 253 15.41 15.05 -24.19
N GLY A 254 14.20 14.62 -23.79
CA GLY A 254 13.89 14.03 -22.50
C GLY A 254 12.46 14.31 -22.03
N THR A 255 12.07 13.72 -20.91
CA THR A 255 10.73 13.91 -20.32
C THR A 255 10.77 15.00 -19.24
N HIS A 256 9.62 15.64 -18.99
CA HIS A 256 9.47 16.60 -17.87
C HIS A 256 9.50 15.90 -16.52
N TYR A 257 9.00 14.65 -16.46
CA TYR A 257 8.93 13.85 -15.24
C TYR A 257 9.42 12.43 -15.50
N ALA A 258 10.01 11.82 -14.48
CA ALA A 258 10.34 10.40 -14.47
C ALA A 258 9.87 9.78 -13.16
N LEU A 259 9.16 8.65 -13.25
CA LEU A 259 8.75 7.83 -12.11
C LEU A 259 9.45 6.48 -12.18
N GLU A 260 10.31 6.21 -11.20
CA GLU A 260 10.99 4.93 -11.05
C GLU A 260 10.23 4.07 -10.02
N THR A 261 9.86 2.84 -10.39
CA THR A 261 9.12 1.91 -9.56
C THR A 261 9.73 0.52 -9.49
N THR A 262 10.91 0.33 -10.07
CA THR A 262 11.56 -1.00 -10.08
C THR A 262 12.46 -1.23 -8.86
N GLY A 263 13.00 -0.15 -8.26
CA GLY A 263 14.00 -0.22 -7.20
C GLY A 263 15.35 -0.78 -7.65
N VAL A 264 15.62 -0.83 -8.95
CA VAL A 264 16.85 -1.40 -9.52
C VAL A 264 17.85 -0.27 -9.81
N PRO A 265 19.00 -0.20 -9.10
CA PRO A 265 19.95 0.93 -9.21
C PRO A 265 20.43 1.25 -10.62
N VAL A 266 20.53 0.26 -11.51
CA VAL A 266 21.00 0.48 -12.89
C VAL A 266 19.96 1.21 -13.77
N VAL A 267 18.70 1.30 -13.29
CA VAL A 267 17.59 1.99 -13.99
C VAL A 267 17.56 3.48 -13.64
N VAL A 268 18.15 3.86 -12.52
CA VAL A 268 18.26 5.24 -12.03
C VAL A 268 19.59 5.83 -12.50
#